data_731e2ab8d278311dd01ab7703f7d1354
#
_entry.id   731e2ab8d278311dd01ab7703f7d1354
#
_cell.length_a   1.000
_cell.length_b   1.000
_cell.length_c   1.000
_cell.angle_alpha   90.00
_cell.angle_beta   90.00
_cell.angle_gamma   90.00
#
_symmetry.space_group_name_H-M   'P 1'
#
loop_
_entity.id
_entity.type
_entity.pdbx_description
1 polymer ?
#
loop_
_entity_poly.entity_id
_entity_poly.type
_entity_poly.pdbx_seq_one_letter_code
_entity_poly.pdbx_strand_id
1 'polypeptide(L)'
;ETFIMPGPPPARAVPSTLIPCTQDRDFMIYDWASRHEAACRIVRETHPDLLFIGDSITHFWGGAPVDEPHRDILQKSPETWNLCTAGMRAVNLGFGYDRVENALWRLRHGELDGAEDNAVCVVLLGTNNLAENTDGEILEGIRAVCREITGKLAKAVIILQGFYPRNSAREGTAERIAGINLLLNRLAAEENFIYTEPGRVMANSDGYVPEELSSDGLHPSAAGYARIAAVLAPVIRQAAEREK
;
A
#
# COMPACT_ATOMS: atom_id res chain seq x y z
N GLU A 1 -44.58 -18.22 32.90
CA GLU A 1 -43.33 -17.45 32.63
C GLU A 1 -43.17 -17.28 31.12
N THR A 2 -43.28 -16.04 30.67
CA THR A 2 -43.17 -15.69 29.27
C THR A 2 -41.70 -15.61 28.92
N PHE A 3 -41.17 -16.53 28.11
CA PHE A 3 -39.81 -16.55 27.63
C PHE A 3 -39.61 -15.39 26.62
N ILE A 4 -38.98 -14.30 27.04
CA ILE A 4 -38.62 -13.20 26.14
C ILE A 4 -37.38 -13.65 25.39
N MET A 5 -37.52 -13.92 24.09
CA MET A 5 -36.40 -14.17 23.19
C MET A 5 -35.48 -12.93 23.17
N PRO A 6 -34.16 -13.10 23.32
CA PRO A 6 -33.24 -11.97 23.16
C PRO A 6 -33.42 -11.38 21.76
N GLY A 7 -33.54 -10.06 21.69
CA GLY A 7 -33.57 -9.34 20.41
C GLY A 7 -32.35 -9.66 19.54
N PRO A 8 -32.43 -9.43 18.22
CA PRO A 8 -31.27 -9.62 17.35
C PRO A 8 -30.08 -8.80 17.90
N PRO A 9 -28.84 -9.34 17.82
CA PRO A 9 -27.66 -8.60 18.24
C PRO A 9 -27.60 -7.25 17.50
N PRO A 10 -27.12 -6.17 18.13
CA PRO A 10 -26.99 -4.89 17.47
C PRO A 10 -26.15 -5.04 16.19
N ALA A 11 -26.58 -4.38 15.11
CA ALA A 11 -25.85 -4.38 13.85
C ALA A 11 -24.40 -3.96 14.14
N ARG A 12 -23.42 -4.76 13.70
CA ARG A 12 -21.99 -4.44 13.85
C ARG A 12 -21.73 -3.09 13.17
N ALA A 13 -21.16 -2.15 13.88
CA ALA A 13 -20.78 -0.86 13.30
C ALA A 13 -19.85 -1.09 12.09
N VAL A 14 -20.05 -0.34 11.02
CA VAL A 14 -19.17 -0.40 9.83
C VAL A 14 -17.77 0.03 10.24
N PRO A 15 -16.73 -0.77 9.99
CA PRO A 15 -15.35 -0.39 10.31
C PRO A 15 -14.93 0.91 9.61
N SER A 16 -14.14 1.75 10.27
CA SER A 16 -13.61 2.98 9.67
C SER A 16 -12.85 2.72 8.37
N THR A 17 -12.16 1.59 8.26
CA THR A 17 -11.43 1.14 7.07
C THR A 17 -12.31 0.96 5.83
N LEU A 18 -13.63 0.87 5.98
CA LEU A 18 -14.62 0.78 4.90
C LEU A 18 -15.35 2.10 4.63
N ILE A 19 -15.02 3.17 5.38
CA ILE A 19 -15.62 4.49 5.22
C ILE A 19 -14.60 5.41 4.54
N PRO A 20 -14.66 5.58 3.20
CA PRO A 20 -13.70 6.39 2.48
C PRO A 20 -13.70 7.83 2.98
N CYS A 21 -12.51 8.37 3.23
CA CYS A 21 -12.36 9.76 3.65
C CYS A 21 -11.05 10.35 3.14
N THR A 22 -11.02 11.69 3.02
CA THR A 22 -9.80 12.45 2.76
C THR A 22 -8.88 12.40 3.99
N GLN A 23 -7.59 12.62 3.76
CA GLN A 23 -6.66 12.80 4.86
C GLN A 23 -6.66 14.29 5.25
N ASP A 24 -6.87 14.56 6.52
CA ASP A 24 -6.79 15.89 7.12
C ASP A 24 -5.79 15.86 8.28
N ARG A 25 -4.63 16.51 8.09
CA ARG A 25 -3.53 16.54 9.07
C ARG A 25 -2.76 17.85 8.98
N ASP A 26 -2.49 18.45 10.11
CA ASP A 26 -1.83 19.76 10.21
C ASP A 26 -0.30 19.74 10.01
N PHE A 27 0.33 18.55 9.96
CA PHE A 27 1.79 18.39 10.02
C PHE A 27 2.35 17.61 8.83
N MET A 28 1.97 17.96 7.61
CA MET A 28 2.42 17.27 6.40
C MET A 28 3.56 18.01 5.72
N ILE A 29 4.52 17.23 5.19
CA ILE A 29 5.61 17.74 4.33
C ILE A 29 5.21 17.83 2.85
N TYR A 30 3.95 17.56 2.53
CA TYR A 30 3.35 17.69 1.20
C TYR A 30 1.87 18.01 1.34
N ASP A 31 1.29 18.57 0.28
CA ASP A 31 -0.16 18.80 0.20
C ASP A 31 -0.85 17.57 -0.39
N TRP A 32 -1.69 16.91 0.41
CA TRP A 32 -2.34 15.66 0.04
C TRP A 32 -3.31 15.84 -1.15
N ALA A 33 -4.10 16.93 -1.14
CA ALA A 33 -5.06 17.20 -2.21
C ALA A 33 -4.36 17.52 -3.53
N SER A 34 -3.33 18.37 -3.49
CA SER A 34 -2.52 18.69 -4.69
C SER A 34 -1.83 17.46 -5.26
N ARG A 35 -1.32 16.55 -4.39
CA ARG A 35 -0.74 15.28 -4.84
C ARG A 35 -1.79 14.38 -5.49
N HIS A 36 -2.99 14.30 -4.94
CA HIS A 36 -4.10 13.55 -5.53
C HIS A 36 -4.47 14.08 -6.93
N GLU A 37 -4.60 15.40 -7.08
CA GLU A 37 -4.86 16.02 -8.37
C GLU A 37 -3.74 15.74 -9.38
N ALA A 38 -2.48 15.83 -8.96
CA ALA A 38 -1.32 15.51 -9.79
C ALA A 38 -1.31 14.03 -10.20
N ALA A 39 -1.60 13.12 -9.28
CA ALA A 39 -1.72 11.69 -9.56
C ALA A 39 -2.80 11.39 -10.59
N CYS A 40 -4.01 11.92 -10.40
CA CYS A 40 -5.10 11.78 -11.36
C CYS A 40 -4.75 12.31 -12.75
N ARG A 41 -4.06 13.46 -12.82
CA ARG A 41 -3.61 14.03 -14.09
C ARG A 41 -2.59 13.12 -14.77
N ILE A 42 -1.55 12.69 -14.05
CA ILE A 42 -0.48 11.84 -14.59
C ILE A 42 -1.03 10.51 -15.08
N VAL A 43 -1.93 9.87 -14.34
CA VAL A 43 -2.56 8.61 -14.77
C VAL A 43 -3.31 8.79 -16.09
N ARG A 44 -4.09 9.86 -16.23
CA ARG A 44 -4.79 10.15 -17.49
C ARG A 44 -3.87 10.46 -18.66
N GLU A 45 -2.72 11.10 -18.40
CA GLU A 45 -1.77 11.49 -19.44
C GLU A 45 -0.85 10.35 -19.87
N THR A 46 -0.49 9.47 -18.95
CA THR A 46 0.53 8.43 -19.19
C THR A 46 -0.06 7.05 -19.49
N HIS A 47 -1.32 6.82 -19.18
CA HIS A 47 -1.97 5.51 -19.31
C HIS A 47 -1.10 4.38 -18.72
N PRO A 48 -0.82 4.41 -17.41
CA PRO A 48 0.13 3.49 -16.80
C PRO A 48 -0.32 2.04 -16.89
N ASP A 49 0.65 1.16 -17.10
CA ASP A 49 0.52 -0.30 -17.01
C ASP A 49 1.10 -0.86 -15.70
N LEU A 50 1.64 0.03 -14.83
CA LEU A 50 2.11 -0.32 -13.49
C LEU A 50 1.73 0.78 -12.49
N LEU A 51 1.00 0.41 -11.44
CA LEU A 51 0.57 1.32 -10.39
C LEU A 51 1.07 0.83 -9.02
N PHE A 52 1.68 1.72 -8.24
CA PHE A 52 2.03 1.46 -6.85
C PHE A 52 1.06 2.20 -5.93
N ILE A 53 0.17 1.47 -5.27
CA ILE A 53 -0.83 2.01 -4.34
C ILE A 53 -0.34 1.77 -2.92
N GLY A 54 -0.14 2.86 -2.15
CA GLY A 54 0.46 2.71 -0.84
C GLY A 54 0.42 3.95 0.03
N ASP A 55 1.15 3.86 1.14
CA ASP A 55 1.38 4.91 2.11
C ASP A 55 2.75 5.59 1.95
N SER A 56 3.36 6.06 3.05
CA SER A 56 4.66 6.71 3.03
C SER A 56 5.80 5.83 2.53
N ILE A 57 5.74 4.53 2.75
CA ILE A 57 6.78 3.59 2.28
C ILE A 57 6.80 3.58 0.74
N THR A 58 5.66 3.61 0.10
CA THR A 58 5.54 3.73 -1.35
C THR A 58 5.88 5.15 -1.82
N HIS A 59 5.32 6.18 -1.17
CA HIS A 59 5.50 7.59 -1.53
C HIS A 59 6.98 8.00 -1.59
N PHE A 60 7.76 7.61 -0.58
CA PHE A 60 9.15 8.05 -0.42
C PHE A 60 10.15 7.30 -1.31
N TRP A 61 9.73 6.33 -2.08
CA TRP A 61 10.64 5.55 -2.92
C TRP A 61 11.17 6.35 -4.10
N GLY A 62 10.29 6.73 -5.01
CA GLY A 62 10.63 7.43 -6.26
C GLY A 62 9.44 7.49 -7.20
N GLY A 63 9.66 7.95 -8.43
CA GLY A 63 8.62 8.03 -9.46
C GLY A 63 7.72 9.26 -9.37
N ALA A 64 6.84 9.40 -10.35
CA ALA A 64 5.89 10.50 -10.42
C ALA A 64 4.54 10.11 -9.73
N PRO A 65 3.83 11.11 -9.16
CA PRO A 65 4.10 12.53 -9.09
C PRO A 65 5.26 12.88 -8.14
N VAL A 66 6.00 13.92 -8.48
CA VAL A 66 7.11 14.44 -7.67
C VAL A 66 6.65 15.67 -6.91
N ASP A 67 6.83 15.67 -5.59
CA ASP A 67 6.43 16.77 -4.71
C ASP A 67 7.60 17.73 -4.53
N GLU A 68 7.60 18.82 -5.27
CA GLU A 68 8.51 19.93 -5.05
C GLU A 68 7.95 20.89 -3.98
N PRO A 69 8.74 21.49 -3.09
CA PRO A 69 10.22 21.48 -3.05
C PRO A 69 10.84 20.32 -2.22
N HIS A 70 10.06 19.37 -1.74
CA HIS A 70 10.52 18.33 -0.80
C HIS A 70 11.05 17.06 -1.48
N ARG A 71 11.56 17.19 -2.71
CA ARG A 71 12.09 16.07 -3.50
C ARG A 71 13.10 15.21 -2.74
N ASP A 72 14.06 15.81 -2.07
CA ASP A 72 15.12 15.09 -1.37
C ASP A 72 14.61 14.22 -0.22
N ILE A 73 13.47 14.59 0.37
CA ILE A 73 12.82 13.84 1.43
C ILE A 73 11.91 12.74 0.86
N LEU A 74 11.22 13.05 -0.23
CA LEU A 74 10.14 12.23 -0.80
C LEU A 74 10.58 11.36 -2.00
N GLN A 75 11.87 11.38 -2.37
CA GLN A 75 12.44 10.60 -3.46
C GLN A 75 13.76 9.97 -2.99
N LYS A 76 13.67 9.03 -2.04
CA LYS A 76 14.85 8.46 -1.36
C LYS A 76 15.70 7.56 -2.25
N SER A 77 15.13 6.96 -3.28
CA SER A 77 15.86 6.05 -4.17
C SER A 77 15.23 5.98 -5.57
N PRO A 78 15.26 7.08 -6.35
CA PRO A 78 14.71 7.08 -7.70
C PRO A 78 15.43 6.09 -8.63
N GLU A 79 16.71 5.78 -8.38
CA GLU A 79 17.47 4.82 -9.16
C GLU A 79 16.89 3.40 -9.00
N THR A 80 16.60 2.98 -7.78
CA THR A 80 16.04 1.66 -7.54
C THR A 80 14.57 1.59 -7.93
N TRP A 81 13.83 2.70 -7.87
CA TRP A 81 12.51 2.82 -8.48
C TRP A 81 12.59 2.53 -9.97
N ASN A 82 13.46 3.22 -10.70
CA ASN A 82 13.63 3.04 -12.14
C ASN A 82 14.05 1.60 -12.50
N LEU A 83 14.89 0.96 -11.69
CA LEU A 83 15.26 -0.46 -11.89
C LEU A 83 14.07 -1.39 -11.65
N CYS A 84 13.28 -1.12 -10.64
CA CYS A 84 12.10 -1.93 -10.28
C CYS A 84 11.00 -1.84 -11.34
N THR A 85 10.84 -0.67 -11.95
CA THR A 85 9.77 -0.36 -12.91
C THR A 85 10.23 -0.39 -14.37
N ALA A 86 11.47 -0.83 -14.64
CA ALA A 86 12.09 -0.75 -15.96
C ALA A 86 11.23 -1.35 -17.08
N GLY A 87 11.01 -0.56 -18.13
CA GLY A 87 10.22 -0.97 -19.29
C GLY A 87 8.71 -0.81 -19.14
N MET A 88 8.22 -0.28 -18.02
CA MET A 88 6.80 -0.05 -17.75
C MET A 88 6.49 1.44 -17.52
N ARG A 89 5.26 1.84 -17.84
CA ARG A 89 4.73 3.17 -17.52
C ARG A 89 4.22 3.16 -16.10
N ALA A 90 5.11 3.43 -15.14
CA ALA A 90 4.82 3.33 -13.72
C ALA A 90 4.40 4.66 -13.12
N VAL A 91 3.38 4.64 -12.24
CA VAL A 91 2.94 5.78 -11.44
C VAL A 91 2.95 5.42 -9.96
N ASN A 92 3.48 6.34 -9.14
CA ASN A 92 3.53 6.20 -7.70
C ASN A 92 2.29 6.83 -7.04
N LEU A 93 1.32 6.00 -6.68
CA LEU A 93 0.14 6.36 -5.90
C LEU A 93 0.33 6.09 -4.39
N GLY A 94 1.55 6.29 -3.90
CA GLY A 94 1.86 6.31 -2.47
C GLY A 94 1.59 7.68 -1.88
N PHE A 95 0.99 7.72 -0.69
CA PHE A 95 0.68 8.95 0.04
C PHE A 95 1.09 8.80 1.51
N GLY A 96 1.99 9.66 1.96
CA GLY A 96 2.46 9.64 3.35
C GLY A 96 1.30 9.68 4.33
N TYR A 97 1.38 8.87 5.39
CA TYR A 97 0.36 8.70 6.43
C TYR A 97 -1.00 8.16 5.98
N ASP A 98 -1.21 7.81 4.72
CA ASP A 98 -2.48 7.22 4.32
C ASP A 98 -2.79 5.97 5.11
N ARG A 99 -4.03 5.89 5.55
CA ARG A 99 -4.71 4.69 5.99
C ARG A 99 -5.44 4.05 4.81
N VAL A 100 -5.93 2.86 5.00
CA VAL A 100 -6.68 2.12 3.99
C VAL A 100 -7.88 2.90 3.46
N GLU A 101 -8.64 3.55 4.35
CA GLU A 101 -9.80 4.38 4.00
C GLU A 101 -9.46 5.62 3.16
N ASN A 102 -8.26 6.18 3.34
CA ASN A 102 -7.79 7.30 2.50
C ASN A 102 -7.48 6.82 1.08
N ALA A 103 -6.77 5.71 0.94
CA ALA A 103 -6.50 5.09 -0.36
C ALA A 103 -7.82 4.71 -1.07
N LEU A 104 -8.78 4.13 -0.35
CA LEU A 104 -10.09 3.80 -0.90
C LEU A 104 -10.82 5.05 -1.44
N TRP A 105 -10.74 6.18 -0.72
CA TRP A 105 -11.28 7.44 -1.19
C TRP A 105 -10.62 7.89 -2.50
N ARG A 106 -9.28 7.89 -2.56
CA ARG A 106 -8.51 8.34 -3.73
C ARG A 106 -8.82 7.51 -4.99
N LEU A 107 -8.87 6.19 -4.84
CA LEU A 107 -9.21 5.29 -5.95
C LEU A 107 -10.62 5.53 -6.49
N ARG A 108 -11.58 5.88 -5.62
CA ARG A 108 -12.94 6.26 -6.02
C ARG A 108 -13.04 7.64 -6.65
N HIS A 109 -12.03 8.48 -6.46
CA HIS A 109 -12.00 9.87 -6.94
C HIS A 109 -11.00 10.10 -8.07
N GLY A 110 -10.77 9.09 -8.92
CA GLY A 110 -10.15 9.28 -10.23
C GLY A 110 -8.71 8.80 -10.38
N GLU A 111 -8.06 8.26 -9.34
CA GLU A 111 -6.65 7.82 -9.46
C GLU A 111 -6.43 6.61 -10.37
N LEU A 112 -7.49 5.91 -10.77
CA LEU A 112 -7.41 4.80 -11.73
C LEU A 112 -7.90 5.19 -13.13
N ASP A 113 -8.46 6.40 -13.30
CA ASP A 113 -9.09 6.82 -14.55
C ASP A 113 -8.03 7.11 -15.61
N GLY A 114 -7.90 6.22 -16.58
CA GLY A 114 -6.92 6.29 -17.66
C GLY A 114 -5.80 5.25 -17.55
N ALA A 115 -5.71 4.49 -16.46
CA ALA A 115 -4.81 3.35 -16.38
C ALA A 115 -5.21 2.24 -17.35
N GLU A 116 -4.25 1.42 -17.78
CA GLU A 116 -4.54 0.24 -18.61
C GLU A 116 -5.40 -0.77 -17.85
N ASP A 117 -6.39 -1.37 -18.53
CA ASP A 117 -7.30 -2.34 -17.92
C ASP A 117 -6.59 -3.58 -17.34
N ASN A 118 -5.44 -3.94 -17.92
CA ASN A 118 -4.57 -5.04 -17.50
C ASN A 118 -3.33 -4.56 -16.71
N ALA A 119 -3.39 -3.41 -16.07
CA ALA A 119 -2.28 -2.88 -15.29
C ALA A 119 -1.89 -3.82 -14.13
N VAL A 120 -0.59 -3.88 -13.83
CA VAL A 120 -0.10 -4.48 -12.61
C VAL A 120 -0.23 -3.46 -11.47
N CYS A 121 -0.93 -3.83 -10.42
CA CYS A 121 -1.18 -2.98 -9.25
C CYS A 121 -0.48 -3.55 -8.01
N VAL A 122 0.57 -2.87 -7.56
CA VAL A 122 1.34 -3.22 -6.36
C VAL A 122 0.74 -2.51 -5.16
N VAL A 123 0.21 -3.25 -4.20
CA VAL A 123 -0.54 -2.70 -3.04
C VAL A 123 0.22 -2.94 -1.76
N LEU A 124 0.52 -1.85 -1.03
CA LEU A 124 1.12 -1.87 0.32
C LEU A 124 0.43 -0.81 1.19
N LEU A 125 -0.52 -1.22 2.02
CA LEU A 125 -1.34 -0.34 2.85
C LEU A 125 -1.65 -0.99 4.20
N GLY A 126 -1.91 -0.17 5.22
CA GLY A 126 -2.49 -0.60 6.48
C GLY A 126 -1.57 -0.43 7.69
N THR A 127 -0.27 -0.17 7.52
CA THR A 127 0.63 0.05 8.67
C THR A 127 0.18 1.23 9.54
N ASN A 128 -0.46 2.25 8.95
CA ASN A 128 -1.00 3.40 9.66
C ASN A 128 -2.35 3.13 10.35
N ASN A 129 -2.98 2.00 10.07
CA ASN A 129 -4.19 1.55 10.76
C ASN A 129 -3.92 0.75 12.04
N LEU A 130 -2.66 0.31 12.27
CA LEU A 130 -2.32 -0.56 13.40
C LEU A 130 -2.69 -0.01 14.78
N ALA A 131 -2.69 1.32 14.95
CA ALA A 131 -3.06 1.96 16.21
C ALA A 131 -4.58 2.08 16.41
N GLU A 132 -5.36 2.11 15.34
CA GLU A 132 -6.77 2.50 15.34
C GLU A 132 -7.71 1.31 15.12
N ASN A 133 -7.26 0.29 14.39
CA ASN A 133 -8.11 -0.79 13.89
C ASN A 133 -7.65 -2.17 14.33
N THR A 134 -8.58 -3.11 14.40
CA THR A 134 -8.28 -4.53 14.56
C THR A 134 -7.73 -5.11 13.26
N ASP A 135 -7.05 -6.25 13.35
CA ASP A 135 -6.49 -6.94 12.19
C ASP A 135 -7.58 -7.29 11.16
N GLY A 136 -8.75 -7.74 11.64
CA GLY A 136 -9.90 -8.04 10.77
C GLY A 136 -10.41 -6.82 10.02
N GLU A 137 -10.53 -5.67 10.67
CA GLU A 137 -10.94 -4.42 10.05
C GLU A 137 -9.94 -3.95 9.00
N ILE A 138 -8.63 -4.09 9.28
CA ILE A 138 -7.56 -3.77 8.33
C ILE A 138 -7.68 -4.68 7.09
N LEU A 139 -7.86 -5.98 7.28
CA LEU A 139 -8.03 -6.91 6.16
C LEU A 139 -9.27 -6.60 5.32
N GLU A 140 -10.41 -6.32 5.95
CA GLU A 140 -11.64 -5.93 5.24
C GLU A 140 -11.42 -4.69 4.39
N GLY A 141 -10.72 -3.69 4.94
CA GLY A 141 -10.37 -2.46 4.21
C GLY A 141 -9.42 -2.71 3.03
N ILE A 142 -8.37 -3.50 3.22
CA ILE A 142 -7.43 -3.86 2.13
C ILE A 142 -8.17 -4.66 1.04
N ARG A 143 -9.04 -5.59 1.42
CA ARG A 143 -9.91 -6.29 0.47
C ARG A 143 -10.78 -5.31 -0.34
N ALA A 144 -11.35 -4.30 0.32
CA ALA A 144 -12.15 -3.27 -0.35
C ALA A 144 -11.33 -2.45 -1.35
N VAL A 145 -10.09 -2.06 -0.99
CA VAL A 145 -9.15 -1.39 -1.91
C VAL A 145 -8.86 -2.27 -3.14
N CYS A 146 -8.52 -3.53 -2.94
CA CYS A 146 -8.24 -4.44 -4.05
C CYS A 146 -9.47 -4.65 -4.95
N ARG A 147 -10.66 -4.76 -4.37
CA ARG A 147 -11.92 -4.86 -5.13
C ARG A 147 -12.29 -3.58 -5.86
N GLU A 148 -11.94 -2.41 -5.32
CA GLU A 148 -12.10 -1.14 -6.04
C GLU A 148 -11.22 -1.12 -7.29
N ILE A 149 -9.97 -1.61 -7.18
CA ILE A 149 -9.04 -1.73 -8.32
C ILE A 149 -9.62 -2.67 -9.37
N THR A 150 -9.97 -3.90 -9.02
CA THR A 150 -10.49 -4.89 -9.97
C THR A 150 -11.88 -4.55 -10.51
N GLY A 151 -12.64 -3.74 -9.80
CA GLY A 151 -13.92 -3.21 -10.26
C GLY A 151 -13.78 -2.15 -11.35
N LYS A 152 -12.68 -1.39 -11.35
CA LYS A 152 -12.37 -0.37 -12.36
C LYS A 152 -11.48 -0.89 -13.48
N LEU A 153 -10.53 -1.76 -13.17
CA LEU A 153 -9.56 -2.35 -14.08
C LEU A 153 -9.77 -3.88 -14.07
N ALA A 154 -10.66 -4.36 -14.94
CA ALA A 154 -11.20 -5.72 -14.86
C ALA A 154 -10.18 -6.83 -15.09
N LYS A 155 -9.04 -6.51 -15.74
CA LYS A 155 -7.93 -7.42 -16.00
C LYS A 155 -6.70 -7.11 -15.16
N ALA A 156 -6.81 -6.23 -14.16
CA ALA A 156 -5.68 -5.86 -13.32
C ALA A 156 -5.09 -7.06 -12.58
N VAL A 157 -3.76 -7.13 -12.54
CA VAL A 157 -3.04 -8.11 -11.73
C VAL A 157 -2.62 -7.45 -10.42
N ILE A 158 -3.17 -7.91 -9.31
CA ILE A 158 -2.80 -7.38 -8.00
C ILE A 158 -1.62 -8.14 -7.42
N ILE A 159 -0.58 -7.40 -7.03
CA ILE A 159 0.52 -7.85 -6.17
C ILE A 159 0.28 -7.25 -4.79
N LEU A 160 -0.22 -8.08 -3.88
CA LEU A 160 -0.45 -7.68 -2.49
C LEU A 160 0.81 -7.93 -1.67
N GLN A 161 1.34 -6.88 -1.06
CA GLN A 161 2.50 -6.98 -0.19
C GLN A 161 2.08 -7.17 1.27
N GLY A 162 2.83 -8.01 1.98
CA GLY A 162 2.79 -8.06 3.44
C GLY A 162 3.36 -6.78 4.05
N PHE A 163 2.93 -6.46 5.29
CA PHE A 163 3.45 -5.33 6.05
C PHE A 163 4.95 -5.47 6.27
N TYR A 164 5.64 -4.36 6.15
CA TYR A 164 7.07 -4.30 6.42
C TYR A 164 7.35 -4.35 7.92
N PRO A 165 8.46 -4.96 8.32
CA PRO A 165 8.90 -4.91 9.71
C PRO A 165 9.14 -3.46 10.13
N ARG A 166 8.93 -3.18 11.40
CA ARG A 166 9.19 -1.85 11.97
C ARG A 166 9.71 -1.97 13.39
N ASN A 167 10.68 -1.13 13.71
CA ASN A 167 11.10 -0.97 15.09
C ASN A 167 9.99 -0.21 15.85
N SER A 168 9.55 -0.74 16.95
CA SER A 168 8.51 -0.16 17.77
C SER A 168 8.81 -0.37 19.24
N ALA A 169 8.62 0.66 20.04
CA ALA A 169 8.68 0.52 21.50
C ALA A 169 7.47 -0.24 22.06
N ARG A 170 6.41 -0.45 21.25
CA ARG A 170 5.24 -1.21 21.66
C ARG A 170 5.52 -2.70 21.51
N GLU A 171 5.49 -3.40 22.65
CA GLU A 171 5.63 -4.85 22.72
C GLU A 171 4.57 -5.57 21.84
N GLY A 172 4.94 -6.69 21.23
CA GLY A 172 4.04 -7.50 20.40
C GLY A 172 3.80 -6.95 18.97
N THR A 173 4.45 -5.86 18.57
CA THR A 173 4.24 -5.29 17.22
C THR A 173 4.74 -6.22 16.12
N ALA A 174 5.88 -6.88 16.30
CA ALA A 174 6.45 -7.80 15.31
C ALA A 174 5.57 -9.04 15.13
N GLU A 175 5.09 -9.62 16.22
CA GLU A 175 4.18 -10.77 16.23
C GLU A 175 2.83 -10.42 15.57
N ARG A 176 2.32 -9.22 15.83
CA ARG A 176 1.09 -8.72 15.21
C ARG A 176 1.26 -8.58 13.70
N ILE A 177 2.37 -7.98 13.24
CA ILE A 177 2.68 -7.86 11.81
C ILE A 177 2.78 -9.24 11.16
N ALA A 178 3.48 -10.18 11.79
CA ALA A 178 3.57 -11.55 11.29
C ALA A 178 2.18 -12.22 11.17
N GLY A 179 1.31 -12.01 12.16
CA GLY A 179 -0.07 -12.49 12.13
C GLY A 179 -0.89 -11.88 10.99
N ILE A 180 -0.81 -10.56 10.80
CA ILE A 180 -1.48 -9.86 9.69
C ILE A 180 -0.96 -10.37 8.34
N ASN A 181 0.35 -10.58 8.19
CA ASN A 181 0.94 -11.06 6.95
C ASN A 181 0.44 -12.48 6.59
N LEU A 182 0.24 -13.35 7.58
CA LEU A 182 -0.41 -14.65 7.34
C LEU A 182 -1.85 -14.50 6.84
N LEU A 183 -2.60 -13.54 7.40
CA LEU A 183 -3.98 -13.25 6.97
C LEU A 183 -4.01 -12.63 5.57
N LEU A 184 -3.08 -11.74 5.23
CA LEU A 184 -2.96 -11.15 3.89
C LEU A 184 -2.59 -12.20 2.84
N ASN A 185 -1.74 -13.16 3.18
CA ASN A 185 -1.42 -14.28 2.28
C ASN A 185 -2.65 -15.14 2.00
N ARG A 186 -3.48 -15.42 3.02
CA ARG A 186 -4.75 -16.13 2.83
C ARG A 186 -5.72 -15.34 1.97
N LEU A 187 -5.87 -14.04 2.25
CA LEU A 187 -6.69 -13.13 1.45
C LEU A 187 -6.27 -13.15 -0.02
N ALA A 188 -4.97 -13.08 -0.30
CA ALA A 188 -4.46 -13.13 -1.66
C ALA A 188 -4.81 -14.46 -2.35
N ALA A 189 -4.70 -15.58 -1.64
CA ALA A 189 -5.08 -16.89 -2.18
C ALA A 189 -6.60 -16.97 -2.48
N GLU A 190 -7.45 -16.43 -1.59
CA GLU A 190 -8.91 -16.41 -1.76
C GLU A 190 -9.34 -15.56 -2.97
N GLU A 191 -8.69 -14.43 -3.20
CA GLU A 191 -9.04 -13.45 -4.24
C GLU A 191 -8.20 -13.64 -5.53
N ASN A 192 -7.33 -14.67 -5.58
CA ASN A 192 -6.41 -14.94 -6.70
C ASN A 192 -5.42 -13.79 -7.00
N PHE A 193 -4.92 -13.13 -5.95
CA PHE A 193 -3.86 -12.14 -6.04
C PHE A 193 -2.48 -12.79 -5.88
N ILE A 194 -1.44 -12.11 -6.37
CA ILE A 194 -0.05 -12.50 -6.09
C ILE A 194 0.31 -11.93 -4.72
N TYR A 195 0.81 -12.78 -3.81
CA TYR A 195 1.30 -12.35 -2.51
C TYR A 195 2.83 -12.34 -2.46
N THR A 196 3.41 -11.32 -1.82
CA THR A 196 4.86 -11.23 -1.60
C THR A 196 5.18 -10.44 -0.34
N GLU A 197 6.33 -10.71 0.27
CA GLU A 197 6.82 -10.00 1.46
C GLU A 197 8.21 -9.39 1.21
N PRO A 198 8.38 -8.43 0.29
CA PRO A 198 9.68 -7.86 -0.01
C PRO A 198 10.28 -7.10 1.18
N GLY A 199 9.46 -6.62 2.10
CA GLY A 199 9.92 -5.96 3.32
C GLY A 199 10.70 -6.85 4.30
N ARG A 200 10.60 -8.18 4.20
CA ARG A 200 11.35 -9.10 5.10
C ARG A 200 12.86 -8.90 5.04
N VAL A 201 13.39 -8.45 3.90
CA VAL A 201 14.83 -8.17 3.73
C VAL A 201 15.31 -6.93 4.51
N MET A 202 14.39 -6.18 5.10
CA MET A 202 14.69 -5.01 5.93
C MET A 202 15.10 -5.38 7.36
N ALA A 203 14.68 -6.54 7.86
CA ALA A 203 14.96 -6.96 9.23
C ALA A 203 16.10 -7.98 9.29
N ASN A 204 16.85 -7.96 10.40
CA ASN A 204 17.78 -9.02 10.76
C ASN A 204 17.04 -10.26 11.32
N SER A 205 17.81 -11.29 11.78
CA SER A 205 17.25 -12.52 12.35
C SER A 205 16.36 -12.30 13.58
N ASP A 206 16.58 -11.20 14.30
CA ASP A 206 15.85 -10.86 15.53
C ASP A 206 14.61 -10.00 15.25
N GLY A 207 14.31 -9.75 13.96
CA GLY A 207 13.18 -8.92 13.53
C GLY A 207 13.43 -7.42 13.63
N TYR A 208 14.65 -6.99 13.98
CA TYR A 208 15.04 -5.59 14.09
C TYR A 208 15.46 -5.03 12.72
N VAL A 209 15.05 -3.81 12.42
CA VAL A 209 15.44 -3.08 11.20
C VAL A 209 16.69 -2.25 11.50
N PRO A 210 17.86 -2.60 10.92
CA PRO A 210 19.10 -1.87 11.14
C PRO A 210 19.05 -0.43 10.61
N GLU A 211 19.83 0.46 11.24
CA GLU A 211 19.84 1.90 10.92
C GLU A 211 20.26 2.18 9.48
N GLU A 212 21.19 1.40 8.91
CA GLU A 212 21.59 1.53 7.51
C GLU A 212 20.46 1.26 6.52
N LEU A 213 19.44 0.47 6.92
CA LEU A 213 18.28 0.18 6.08
C LEU A 213 17.10 1.10 6.36
N SER A 214 17.02 1.67 7.58
CA SER A 214 15.99 2.64 7.95
C SER A 214 16.44 3.42 9.21
N SER A 215 16.58 4.72 9.08
CA SER A 215 16.99 5.57 10.21
C SER A 215 15.92 5.73 11.30
N ASP A 216 14.65 5.54 10.96
CA ASP A 216 13.53 5.62 11.91
C ASP A 216 12.91 4.23 12.22
N GLY A 217 13.50 3.18 11.66
CA GLY A 217 13.06 1.81 11.85
C GLY A 217 11.77 1.43 11.11
N LEU A 218 11.28 2.27 10.19
CA LEU A 218 10.08 2.03 9.38
C LEU A 218 10.31 2.35 7.90
N HIS A 219 10.73 3.58 7.59
CA HIS A 219 10.86 4.06 6.22
C HIS A 219 12.22 3.63 5.63
N PRO A 220 12.24 2.88 4.52
CA PRO A 220 13.47 2.42 3.93
C PRO A 220 14.40 3.58 3.54
N SER A 221 15.70 3.39 3.76
CA SER A 221 16.76 4.18 3.16
C SER A 221 16.96 3.78 1.69
N ALA A 222 17.84 4.45 0.97
CA ALA A 222 18.21 4.03 -0.39
C ALA A 222 18.72 2.57 -0.42
N ALA A 223 19.50 2.15 0.59
CA ALA A 223 19.95 0.75 0.73
C ALA A 223 18.78 -0.20 1.02
N GLY A 224 17.82 0.22 1.84
CA GLY A 224 16.59 -0.52 2.10
C GLY A 224 15.77 -0.73 0.82
N TYR A 225 15.52 0.33 0.07
CA TYR A 225 14.81 0.23 -1.21
C TYR A 225 15.55 -0.63 -2.24
N ALA A 226 16.89 -0.62 -2.26
CA ALA A 226 17.66 -1.51 -3.14
C ALA A 226 17.41 -2.99 -2.82
N ARG A 227 17.36 -3.36 -1.54
CA ARG A 227 17.03 -4.74 -1.11
C ARG A 227 15.60 -5.11 -1.49
N ILE A 228 14.63 -4.21 -1.25
CA ILE A 228 13.23 -4.41 -1.60
C ILE A 228 13.07 -4.60 -3.11
N ALA A 229 13.71 -3.74 -3.91
CA ALA A 229 13.65 -3.81 -5.36
C ALA A 229 14.18 -5.15 -5.90
N ALA A 230 15.24 -5.70 -5.32
CA ALA A 230 15.80 -6.98 -5.72
C ALA A 230 14.80 -8.14 -5.58
N VAL A 231 13.89 -8.06 -4.61
CA VAL A 231 12.83 -9.07 -4.39
C VAL A 231 11.59 -8.76 -5.23
N LEU A 232 11.17 -7.49 -5.28
CA LEU A 232 9.89 -7.10 -5.88
C LEU A 232 9.94 -7.03 -7.41
N ALA A 233 11.06 -6.57 -8.00
CA ALA A 233 11.16 -6.40 -9.45
C ALA A 233 10.94 -7.70 -10.25
N PRO A 234 11.49 -8.87 -9.86
CA PRO A 234 11.15 -10.13 -10.54
C PRO A 234 9.66 -10.48 -10.48
N VAL A 235 8.99 -10.21 -9.35
CA VAL A 235 7.55 -10.49 -9.17
C VAL A 235 6.73 -9.61 -10.11
N ILE A 236 7.07 -8.31 -10.22
CA ILE A 236 6.40 -7.38 -11.14
C ILE A 236 6.57 -7.84 -12.60
N ARG A 237 7.79 -8.19 -13.02
CA ARG A 237 8.03 -8.67 -14.38
C ARG A 237 7.23 -9.94 -14.70
N GLN A 238 7.22 -10.90 -13.78
CA GLN A 238 6.43 -12.11 -13.94
C GLN A 238 4.92 -11.83 -14.03
N ALA A 239 4.42 -10.88 -13.24
CA ALA A 239 3.03 -10.46 -13.29
C ALA A 239 2.67 -9.82 -14.64
N ALA A 240 3.53 -8.95 -15.17
CA ALA A 240 3.34 -8.27 -16.45
C ALA A 240 3.41 -9.23 -17.67
N GLU A 241 4.05 -10.39 -17.53
CA GLU A 241 4.13 -11.41 -18.59
C GLU A 241 2.89 -12.31 -18.69
N ARG A 242 2.10 -12.42 -17.61
CA ARG A 242 0.89 -13.25 -17.58
C ARG A 242 -0.24 -12.72 -18.46
N GLU A 243 -0.21 -11.45 -18.81
CA GLU A 243 -1.26 -10.74 -19.55
C GLU A 243 -0.92 -10.54 -21.05
N LYS A 244 0.20 -11.09 -21.51
CA LYS A 244 0.57 -11.12 -22.94
C LYS A 244 0.16 -12.43 -23.60
#